data_3551dee119cb231ba91792f409ab07fb
#
_entry.id   3551dee119cb231ba91792f409ab07fb
#
_cell.length_a   1.000
_cell.length_b   1.000
_cell.length_c   1.000
_cell.angle_alpha   90.00
_cell.angle_beta   90.00
_cell.angle_gamma   90.00
#
_symmetry.space_group_name_H-M   'P 1'
#
loop_
_entity.id
_entity.type
_entity.pdbx_description
1 polymer ?
#
loop_
_entity_poly.entity_id
_entity_poly.type
_entity_poly.pdbx_seq_one_letter_code
_entity_poly.pdbx_strand_id
1 'polypeptide(L)'
;TMIISLALGVLVFASTRFGAEFSTGWAVACAILSMFIFQLAAALLIRRAVNARNLQIQAIIMDVQKRLEAKQQHFMRHPLGSQKIMMQQLEQEQTAGLERALAACDIFKPLYIWNFLLAKQINTMKMAFLFQLKHFDDVDAIMPKCLFLEPQAVCMKMVRLYKKNDPALDKFFRKKGATLKKDNCVL
;
A
#
# COMPACT_ATOMS: atom_id res chain seq x y z
N THR A 1 1.28 -13.15 -14.22
CA THR A 1 1.00 -14.51 -13.67
C THR A 1 -0.04 -15.26 -14.48
N MET A 2 -1.19 -14.63 -14.84
CA MET A 2 -2.26 -15.32 -15.60
C MET A 2 -1.79 -15.89 -16.94
N ILE A 3 -1.03 -15.14 -17.73
CA ILE A 3 -0.53 -15.61 -19.04
C ILE A 3 0.40 -16.81 -18.87
N ILE A 4 1.29 -16.76 -17.88
CA ILE A 4 2.24 -17.87 -17.62
C ILE A 4 1.50 -19.10 -17.12
N SER A 5 0.49 -18.98 -16.24
CA SER A 5 -0.31 -20.11 -15.76
C SER A 5 -1.12 -20.74 -16.88
N LEU A 6 -1.64 -19.94 -17.81
CA LEU A 6 -2.40 -20.43 -18.96
C LEU A 6 -1.48 -21.18 -19.93
N ALA A 7 -0.29 -20.64 -20.22
CA ALA A 7 0.72 -21.33 -21.04
C ALA A 7 1.14 -22.67 -20.43
N LEU A 8 1.33 -22.70 -19.11
CA LEU A 8 1.69 -23.92 -18.36
C LEU A 8 0.55 -24.94 -18.39
N GLY A 9 -0.71 -24.53 -18.27
CA GLY A 9 -1.89 -25.37 -18.40
C GLY A 9 -2.01 -26.02 -19.81
N VAL A 10 -1.77 -25.22 -20.86
CA VAL A 10 -1.76 -25.71 -22.24
C VAL A 10 -0.63 -26.73 -22.46
N LEU A 11 0.55 -26.47 -21.91
CA LEU A 11 1.71 -27.36 -22.03
C LEU A 11 1.48 -28.68 -21.30
N VAL A 12 0.90 -28.66 -20.10
CA VAL A 12 0.51 -29.85 -19.34
C VAL A 12 -0.57 -30.62 -20.07
N PHE A 13 -1.59 -29.96 -20.64
CA PHE A 13 -2.63 -30.59 -21.43
C PHE A 13 -2.03 -31.31 -22.66
N ALA A 14 -1.17 -30.62 -23.40
CA ALA A 14 -0.52 -31.22 -24.59
C ALA A 14 0.33 -32.42 -24.21
N SER A 15 1.14 -32.35 -23.16
CA SER A 15 2.00 -33.45 -22.71
C SER A 15 1.20 -34.65 -22.21
N THR A 16 0.10 -34.44 -21.48
CA THR A 16 -0.73 -35.56 -20.98
C THR A 16 -1.60 -36.18 -22.07
N ARG A 17 -2.04 -35.38 -23.05
CA ARG A 17 -2.88 -35.90 -24.15
C ARG A 17 -2.07 -36.63 -25.20
N PHE A 18 -0.91 -36.09 -25.58
CA PHE A 18 -0.10 -36.66 -26.68
C PHE A 18 1.05 -37.56 -26.21
N GLY A 19 1.57 -37.34 -24.98
CA GLY A 19 2.67 -38.15 -24.47
C GLY A 19 2.27 -39.34 -23.61
N ALA A 20 1.16 -39.27 -22.86
CA ALA A 20 0.75 -40.31 -21.92
C ALA A 20 -0.56 -41.03 -22.33
N GLU A 21 -1.14 -40.73 -23.50
CA GLU A 21 -2.38 -41.30 -24.03
C GLU A 21 -3.58 -41.30 -23.08
N PHE A 22 -3.60 -40.39 -22.11
CA PHE A 22 -4.72 -40.24 -21.18
C PHE A 22 -6.01 -39.82 -21.89
N SER A 23 -7.16 -40.27 -21.36
CA SER A 23 -8.44 -39.79 -21.87
C SER A 23 -8.53 -38.25 -21.75
N THR A 24 -9.22 -37.62 -22.68
CA THR A 24 -9.34 -36.15 -22.76
C THR A 24 -9.82 -35.57 -21.45
N GLY A 25 -10.70 -36.22 -20.69
CA GLY A 25 -11.20 -35.77 -19.38
C GLY A 25 -10.09 -35.67 -18.32
N TRP A 26 -9.23 -36.70 -18.24
CA TRP A 26 -8.10 -36.67 -17.30
C TRP A 26 -7.04 -35.66 -17.68
N ALA A 27 -6.76 -35.46 -18.97
CA ALA A 27 -5.81 -34.45 -19.42
C ALA A 27 -6.28 -33.02 -19.07
N VAL A 28 -7.58 -32.72 -19.21
CA VAL A 28 -8.17 -31.45 -18.79
C VAL A 28 -8.10 -31.27 -17.28
N ALA A 29 -8.41 -32.30 -16.50
CA ALA A 29 -8.33 -32.23 -15.04
C ALA A 29 -6.91 -31.94 -14.54
N CYS A 30 -5.89 -32.61 -15.10
CA CYS A 30 -4.48 -32.38 -14.78
C CYS A 30 -4.04 -30.95 -15.15
N ALA A 31 -4.48 -30.44 -16.30
CA ALA A 31 -4.16 -29.08 -16.73
C ALA A 31 -4.75 -28.01 -15.78
N ILE A 32 -6.02 -28.16 -15.38
CA ILE A 32 -6.67 -27.26 -14.42
C ILE A 32 -5.97 -27.33 -13.06
N LEU A 33 -5.66 -28.51 -12.57
CA LEU A 33 -5.01 -28.70 -11.28
C LEU A 33 -3.61 -28.07 -11.26
N SER A 34 -2.81 -28.27 -12.31
CA SER A 34 -1.47 -27.69 -12.45
C SER A 34 -1.53 -26.17 -12.49
N MET A 35 -2.50 -25.60 -13.21
CA MET A 35 -2.73 -24.16 -13.27
C MET A 35 -3.07 -23.60 -11.87
N PHE A 36 -3.91 -24.31 -11.11
CA PHE A 36 -4.32 -23.89 -9.77
C PHE A 36 -3.15 -23.93 -8.77
N ILE A 37 -2.36 -25.02 -8.81
CA ILE A 37 -1.16 -25.17 -7.97
C ILE A 37 -0.15 -24.05 -8.28
N PHE A 38 0.09 -23.77 -9.56
CA PHE A 38 1.00 -22.70 -9.96
C PHE A 38 0.53 -21.33 -9.48
N GLN A 39 -0.77 -21.01 -9.62
CA GLN A 39 -1.33 -19.76 -9.14
C GLN A 39 -1.21 -19.62 -7.62
N LEU A 40 -1.47 -20.69 -6.89
CA LEU A 40 -1.33 -20.70 -5.43
C LEU A 40 0.12 -20.49 -5.00
N ALA A 41 1.06 -21.19 -5.63
CA ALA A 41 2.50 -21.02 -5.36
C ALA A 41 2.97 -19.59 -5.67
N ALA A 42 2.59 -19.04 -6.82
CA ALA A 42 2.91 -17.67 -7.20
C ALA A 42 2.32 -16.65 -6.21
N ALA A 43 1.06 -16.82 -5.79
CA ALA A 43 0.42 -15.97 -4.82
C ALA A 43 1.14 -15.99 -3.46
N LEU A 44 1.55 -17.17 -2.99
CA LEU A 44 2.31 -17.34 -1.74
C LEU A 44 3.69 -16.67 -1.81
N LEU A 45 4.41 -16.82 -2.92
CA LEU A 45 5.72 -16.17 -3.12
C LEU A 45 5.59 -14.64 -3.13
N ILE A 46 4.60 -14.11 -3.87
CA ILE A 46 4.34 -12.67 -3.91
C ILE A 46 3.97 -12.17 -2.51
N ARG A 47 3.09 -12.90 -1.80
CA ARG A 47 2.68 -12.53 -0.44
C ARG A 47 3.87 -12.49 0.52
N ARG A 48 4.76 -13.49 0.46
CA ARG A 48 6.00 -13.50 1.27
C ARG A 48 6.90 -12.30 0.94
N ALA A 49 7.11 -12.00 -0.34
CA ALA A 49 7.92 -10.88 -0.77
C ALA A 49 7.31 -9.53 -0.34
N VAL A 50 5.98 -9.37 -0.41
CA VAL A 50 5.28 -8.17 0.06
C VAL A 50 5.38 -8.05 1.58
N ASN A 51 5.15 -9.14 2.32
CA ASN A 51 5.23 -9.11 3.78
C ASN A 51 6.63 -8.75 4.28
N ALA A 52 7.69 -9.32 3.67
CA ALA A 52 9.06 -9.00 4.04
C ALA A 52 9.38 -7.50 3.87
N ARG A 53 8.87 -6.88 2.79
CA ARG A 53 9.05 -5.44 2.54
C ARG A 53 8.18 -4.57 3.43
N ASN A 54 6.96 -5.01 3.74
CA ASN A 54 6.11 -4.33 4.71
C ASN A 54 6.76 -4.27 6.10
N LEU A 55 7.40 -5.36 6.53
CA LEU A 55 8.14 -5.39 7.79
C LEU A 55 9.28 -4.37 7.81
N GLN A 56 9.97 -4.15 6.69
CA GLN A 56 11.01 -3.12 6.59
C GLN A 56 10.45 -1.71 6.78
N ILE A 57 9.32 -1.40 6.15
CA ILE A 57 8.66 -0.09 6.35
C ILE A 57 8.15 0.06 7.78
N GLN A 58 7.53 -0.98 8.34
CA GLN A 58 7.08 -0.95 9.73
C GLN A 58 8.25 -0.74 10.70
N ALA A 59 9.40 -1.38 10.44
CA ALA A 59 10.61 -1.19 11.25
C ALA A 59 11.09 0.27 11.20
N ILE A 60 11.06 0.92 10.02
CA ILE A 60 11.41 2.34 9.87
C ILE A 60 10.44 3.22 10.67
N ILE A 61 9.13 2.97 10.55
CA ILE A 61 8.11 3.75 11.27
C ILE A 61 8.27 3.57 12.79
N MET A 62 8.49 2.34 13.25
CA MET A 62 8.72 2.05 14.67
C MET A 62 10.01 2.71 15.20
N ASP A 63 11.09 2.73 14.41
CA ASP A 63 12.33 3.42 14.79
C ASP A 63 12.10 4.92 14.95
N VAL A 64 11.35 5.53 14.01
CA VAL A 64 10.97 6.94 14.09
C VAL A 64 10.11 7.22 15.32
N GLN A 65 9.12 6.38 15.61
CA GLN A 65 8.29 6.54 16.82
C GLN A 65 9.12 6.45 18.10
N LYS A 66 10.00 5.43 18.21
CA LYS A 66 10.89 5.30 19.37
C LYS A 66 11.80 6.52 19.56
N ARG A 67 12.33 7.08 18.48
CA ARG A 67 13.16 8.29 18.55
C ARG A 67 12.36 9.51 19.00
N LEU A 68 11.12 9.66 18.49
CA LEU A 68 10.22 10.73 18.91
C LEU A 68 9.88 10.60 20.40
N GLU A 69 9.51 9.41 20.86
CA GLU A 69 9.21 9.14 22.27
C GLU A 69 10.43 9.40 23.17
N ALA A 70 11.62 8.93 22.78
CA ALA A 70 12.86 9.16 23.53
C ALA A 70 13.18 10.66 23.64
N LYS A 71 13.02 11.43 22.53
CA LYS A 71 13.19 12.88 22.55
C LYS A 71 12.15 13.56 23.43
N GLN A 72 10.89 13.16 23.33
CA GLN A 72 9.82 13.69 24.16
C GLN A 72 10.08 13.45 25.65
N GLN A 73 10.50 12.24 26.03
CA GLN A 73 10.89 11.92 27.41
C GLN A 73 12.11 12.73 27.87
N HIS A 74 13.09 12.91 27.00
CA HIS A 74 14.25 13.75 27.30
C HIS A 74 13.83 15.19 27.59
N PHE A 75 12.93 15.76 26.78
CA PHE A 75 12.42 17.11 26.99
C PHE A 75 11.56 17.24 28.25
N MET A 76 10.85 16.19 28.66
CA MET A 76 10.14 16.19 29.94
C MET A 76 11.08 16.22 31.15
N ARG A 77 12.24 15.56 31.03
CA ARG A 77 13.25 15.53 32.13
C ARG A 77 14.13 16.76 32.13
N HIS A 78 14.41 17.33 30.97
CA HIS A 78 15.28 18.49 30.79
C HIS A 78 14.55 19.50 29.89
N PRO A 79 13.63 20.30 30.45
CA PRO A 79 12.87 21.25 29.65
C PRO A 79 13.80 22.28 29.03
N LEU A 80 13.86 22.28 27.70
CA LEU A 80 14.49 23.36 26.96
C LEU A 80 13.71 24.64 27.24
N GLY A 81 14.39 25.74 27.50
CA GLY A 81 13.80 27.01 27.93
C GLY A 81 12.72 27.63 27.01
N SER A 82 12.49 26.99 25.81
CA SER A 82 11.43 27.41 24.88
C SER A 82 10.68 26.20 24.33
N GLN A 83 9.39 26.12 24.61
CA GLN A 83 8.47 25.13 24.06
C GLN A 83 8.48 25.11 22.51
N LYS A 84 8.71 26.29 21.91
CA LYS A 84 8.81 26.43 20.45
C LYS A 84 9.98 25.66 19.86
N ILE A 85 11.15 25.69 20.51
CA ILE A 85 12.35 24.95 20.06
C ILE A 85 12.10 23.45 20.15
N MET A 86 11.47 23.00 21.22
CA MET A 86 11.10 21.59 21.41
C MET A 86 10.17 21.10 20.31
N MET A 87 9.10 21.83 20.01
CA MET A 87 8.16 21.49 18.94
C MET A 87 8.84 21.44 17.58
N GLN A 88 9.71 22.40 17.29
CA GLN A 88 10.45 22.45 16.02
C GLN A 88 11.39 21.24 15.86
N GLN A 89 12.07 20.81 16.91
CA GLN A 89 12.93 19.63 16.86
C GLN A 89 12.14 18.32 16.68
N LEU A 90 10.97 18.21 17.32
CA LEU A 90 10.09 17.06 17.12
C LEU A 90 9.52 17.03 15.69
N GLU A 91 9.10 18.15 15.15
CA GLU A 91 8.60 18.27 13.77
C GLU A 91 9.69 17.91 12.75
N GLN A 92 10.93 18.37 12.96
CA GLN A 92 12.07 18.01 12.10
C GLN A 92 12.34 16.50 12.09
N GLU A 93 12.33 15.86 13.26
CA GLU A 93 12.55 14.41 13.37
C GLU A 93 11.42 13.62 12.69
N GLN A 94 10.18 14.06 12.90
CA GLN A 94 9.01 13.45 12.26
C GLN A 94 9.10 13.59 10.74
N THR A 95 9.44 14.77 10.23
CA THR A 95 9.61 15.03 8.80
C THR A 95 10.69 14.13 8.20
N ALA A 96 11.88 14.08 8.81
CA ALA A 96 12.96 13.21 8.34
C ALA A 96 12.59 11.72 8.39
N GLY A 97 11.78 11.31 9.36
CA GLY A 97 11.26 9.95 9.45
C GLY A 97 10.28 9.62 8.32
N LEU A 98 9.35 10.52 8.03
CA LEU A 98 8.37 10.36 6.95
C LEU A 98 9.03 10.34 5.57
N GLU A 99 10.06 11.15 5.35
CA GLU A 99 10.84 11.14 4.11
C GLU A 99 11.54 9.79 3.89
N ARG A 100 12.14 9.22 4.94
CA ARG A 100 12.73 7.87 4.88
C ARG A 100 11.68 6.81 4.57
N ALA A 101 10.50 6.88 5.20
CA ALA A 101 9.41 5.95 4.95
C ALA A 101 8.88 6.10 3.50
N LEU A 102 8.80 7.33 2.99
CA LEU A 102 8.41 7.62 1.61
C LEU A 102 9.40 7.02 0.61
N ALA A 103 10.71 7.20 0.84
CA ALA A 103 11.77 6.60 0.03
C ALA A 103 11.73 5.06 0.07
N ALA A 104 11.47 4.48 1.25
CA ALA A 104 11.34 3.03 1.42
C ALA A 104 10.16 2.44 0.61
N CYS A 105 9.11 3.20 0.31
CA CYS A 105 8.03 2.74 -0.55
C CYS A 105 8.49 2.38 -1.97
N ASP A 106 9.62 2.89 -2.43
CA ASP A 106 10.14 2.59 -3.76
C ASP A 106 10.69 1.16 -3.89
N ILE A 107 10.97 0.49 -2.79
CA ILE A 107 11.37 -0.93 -2.74
C ILE A 107 10.29 -1.85 -3.35
N PHE A 108 9.03 -1.39 -3.38
CA PHE A 108 7.93 -2.16 -3.97
C PHE A 108 7.80 -2.06 -5.49
N LYS A 109 8.48 -1.12 -6.15
CA LYS A 109 8.37 -0.90 -7.61
C LYS A 109 8.49 -2.19 -8.45
N PRO A 110 9.45 -3.13 -8.17
CA PRO A 110 9.58 -4.36 -8.93
C PRO A 110 8.36 -5.30 -8.81
N LEU A 111 7.58 -5.18 -7.74
CA LEU A 111 6.40 -6.03 -7.51
C LEU A 111 5.12 -5.52 -8.19
N TYR A 112 5.12 -4.30 -8.71
CA TYR A 112 3.94 -3.71 -9.36
C TYR A 112 3.48 -4.48 -10.60
N ILE A 113 4.43 -5.09 -11.34
CA ILE A 113 4.16 -5.91 -12.52
C ILE A 113 3.35 -7.16 -12.14
N TRP A 114 3.58 -7.69 -10.94
CA TRP A 114 2.96 -8.92 -10.48
C TRP A 114 1.60 -8.71 -9.80
N ASN A 115 1.38 -7.51 -9.24
CA ASN A 115 0.15 -7.19 -8.54
C ASN A 115 -0.24 -5.72 -8.73
N PHE A 116 -1.22 -5.50 -9.61
CA PHE A 116 -1.75 -4.17 -9.90
C PHE A 116 -2.39 -3.48 -8.69
N LEU A 117 -3.05 -4.24 -7.80
CA LEU A 117 -3.63 -3.69 -6.58
C LEU A 117 -2.56 -3.21 -5.60
N LEU A 118 -1.42 -3.90 -5.55
CA LEU A 118 -0.29 -3.50 -4.71
C LEU A 118 0.21 -2.10 -5.08
N ALA A 119 0.35 -1.81 -6.37
CA ALA A 119 0.75 -0.49 -6.83
C ALA A 119 -0.19 0.61 -6.30
N LYS A 120 -1.51 0.38 -6.34
CA LYS A 120 -2.50 1.32 -5.83
C LYS A 120 -2.45 1.46 -4.31
N GLN A 121 -2.23 0.37 -3.57
CA GLN A 121 -2.08 0.39 -2.12
C GLN A 121 -0.84 1.19 -1.69
N ILE A 122 0.31 0.94 -2.34
CA ILE A 122 1.55 1.67 -2.06
C ILE A 122 1.41 3.15 -2.40
N ASN A 123 0.74 3.49 -3.50
CA ASN A 123 0.45 4.89 -3.83
C ASN A 123 -0.45 5.54 -2.77
N THR A 124 -1.41 4.81 -2.20
CA THR A 124 -2.22 5.32 -1.09
C THR A 124 -1.38 5.59 0.16
N MET A 125 -0.44 4.70 0.48
CA MET A 125 0.49 4.91 1.59
C MET A 125 1.43 6.10 1.35
N LYS A 126 1.99 6.23 0.13
CA LYS A 126 2.77 7.41 -0.26
C LYS A 126 1.96 8.70 -0.14
N MET A 127 0.71 8.69 -0.59
CA MET A 127 -0.20 9.83 -0.46
C MET A 127 -0.37 10.24 1.00
N ALA A 128 -0.49 9.28 1.93
CA ALA A 128 -0.61 9.57 3.35
C ALA A 128 0.66 10.23 3.92
N PHE A 129 1.85 9.75 3.54
CA PHE A 129 3.12 10.37 3.95
C PHE A 129 3.29 11.78 3.38
N LEU A 130 3.01 11.97 2.09
CA LEU A 130 3.05 13.28 1.45
C LEU A 130 2.06 14.27 2.06
N PHE A 131 0.88 13.78 2.46
CA PHE A 131 -0.12 14.61 3.13
C PHE A 131 0.38 15.09 4.51
N GLN A 132 1.03 14.21 5.28
CA GLN A 132 1.65 14.57 6.57
C GLN A 132 2.83 15.52 6.39
N LEU A 133 3.61 15.37 5.31
CA LEU A 133 4.69 16.28 4.93
C LEU A 133 4.19 17.63 4.38
N LYS A 134 2.87 17.80 4.23
CA LYS A 134 2.24 18.99 3.65
C LYS A 134 2.63 19.26 2.17
N HIS A 135 3.14 18.23 1.47
CA HIS A 135 3.47 18.29 0.04
C HIS A 135 2.20 18.09 -0.80
N PHE A 136 1.32 19.07 -0.78
CA PHE A 136 -0.04 18.93 -1.32
C PHE A 136 -0.10 18.81 -2.84
N ASP A 137 0.86 19.37 -3.56
CA ASP A 137 0.91 19.25 -5.01
C ASP A 137 1.26 17.81 -5.45
N ASP A 138 2.18 17.18 -4.73
CA ASP A 138 2.53 15.77 -4.93
C ASP A 138 1.38 14.84 -4.54
N VAL A 139 0.63 15.17 -3.47
CA VAL A 139 -0.60 14.47 -3.07
C VAL A 139 -1.59 14.48 -4.23
N ASP A 140 -1.83 15.63 -4.84
CA ASP A 140 -2.78 15.77 -5.93
C ASP A 140 -2.34 15.01 -7.20
N ALA A 141 -1.03 14.99 -7.47
CA ALA A 141 -0.46 14.26 -8.60
C ALA A 141 -0.58 12.73 -8.46
N ILE A 142 -0.43 12.19 -7.23
CA ILE A 142 -0.52 10.74 -6.98
C ILE A 142 -1.95 10.26 -6.75
N MET A 143 -2.86 11.14 -6.31
CA MET A 143 -4.24 10.82 -5.92
C MET A 143 -5.03 9.98 -6.95
N PRO A 144 -4.95 10.23 -8.28
CA PRO A 144 -5.65 9.41 -9.27
C PRO A 144 -5.20 7.95 -9.30
N LYS A 145 -3.98 7.67 -8.84
CA LYS A 145 -3.36 6.33 -8.82
C LYS A 145 -3.58 5.58 -7.50
N CYS A 146 -4.30 6.18 -6.55
CA CYS A 146 -4.55 5.63 -5.22
C CYS A 146 -5.79 4.75 -5.16
N LEU A 147 -5.85 3.93 -4.10
CA LEU A 147 -7.00 3.08 -3.79
C LEU A 147 -7.71 3.65 -2.54
N PHE A 148 -8.96 4.07 -2.70
CA PHE A 148 -9.75 4.68 -1.63
C PHE A 148 -10.69 3.64 -1.00
N LEU A 149 -10.12 2.71 -0.23
CA LEU A 149 -10.87 1.71 0.57
C LEU A 149 -10.86 2.07 2.06
N GLU A 150 -9.75 2.62 2.54
CA GLU A 150 -9.57 3.00 3.93
C GLU A 150 -10.21 4.37 4.22
N PRO A 151 -10.88 4.54 5.36
CA PRO A 151 -11.51 5.80 5.76
C PRO A 151 -10.55 6.97 5.74
N GLN A 152 -9.33 6.79 6.24
CA GLN A 152 -8.30 7.83 6.27
C GLN A 152 -7.96 8.34 4.87
N ALA A 153 -7.76 7.44 3.88
CA ALA A 153 -7.49 7.83 2.50
C ALA A 153 -8.67 8.58 1.87
N VAL A 154 -9.91 8.15 2.19
CA VAL A 154 -11.13 8.82 1.76
C VAL A 154 -11.20 10.23 2.33
N CYS A 155 -10.96 10.42 3.63
CA CYS A 155 -10.93 11.72 4.29
C CYS A 155 -9.88 12.66 3.66
N MET A 156 -8.65 12.17 3.46
CA MET A 156 -7.58 12.98 2.83
C MET A 156 -8.01 13.51 1.45
N LYS A 157 -8.62 12.64 0.62
CA LYS A 157 -9.14 13.05 -0.68
C LYS A 157 -10.25 14.10 -0.56
N MET A 158 -11.18 13.93 0.37
CA MET A 158 -12.26 14.89 0.60
C MET A 158 -11.71 16.24 1.02
N VAL A 159 -10.75 16.27 1.95
CA VAL A 159 -10.09 17.51 2.39
C VAL A 159 -9.41 18.22 1.21
N ARG A 160 -8.73 17.48 0.33
CA ARG A 160 -8.09 18.09 -0.86
C ARG A 160 -9.11 18.64 -1.85
N LEU A 161 -10.17 17.89 -2.16
CA LEU A 161 -11.25 18.36 -3.03
C LEU A 161 -11.94 19.60 -2.44
N TYR A 162 -12.21 19.60 -1.14
CA TYR A 162 -12.80 20.76 -0.45
C TYR A 162 -11.91 22.00 -0.53
N LYS A 163 -10.60 21.84 -0.24
CA LYS A 163 -9.63 22.95 -0.30
C LYS A 163 -9.49 23.55 -1.71
N LYS A 164 -9.76 22.76 -2.76
CA LYS A 164 -9.74 23.20 -4.15
C LYS A 164 -11.10 23.71 -4.66
N ASN A 165 -12.15 23.66 -3.85
CA ASN A 165 -13.51 23.94 -4.26
C ASN A 165 -13.92 23.09 -5.49
N ASP A 166 -13.48 21.83 -5.55
CA ASP A 166 -13.72 20.92 -6.68
C ASP A 166 -15.17 20.38 -6.61
N PRO A 167 -15.99 20.55 -7.65
CA PRO A 167 -17.39 20.05 -7.68
C PRO A 167 -17.47 18.52 -7.60
N ALA A 168 -16.38 17.81 -7.84
CA ALA A 168 -16.32 16.36 -7.68
C ALA A 168 -16.46 15.90 -6.22
N LEU A 169 -16.35 16.81 -5.23
CA LEU A 169 -16.48 16.50 -3.81
C LEU A 169 -17.84 15.86 -3.49
N ASP A 170 -18.95 16.46 -3.93
CA ASP A 170 -20.30 15.96 -3.62
C ASP A 170 -20.53 14.56 -4.19
N LYS A 171 -20.10 14.34 -5.43
CA LYS A 171 -20.19 13.02 -6.08
C LYS A 171 -19.35 11.98 -5.33
N PHE A 172 -18.15 12.35 -4.91
CA PHE A 172 -17.26 11.46 -4.17
C PHE A 172 -17.81 11.16 -2.78
N PHE A 173 -18.32 12.17 -2.06
CA PHE A 173 -18.95 12.01 -0.75
C PHE A 173 -20.16 11.08 -0.80
N ARG A 174 -21.08 11.25 -1.73
CA ARG A 174 -22.23 10.34 -1.90
C ARG A 174 -21.81 8.90 -2.15
N LYS A 175 -20.73 8.69 -2.91
CA LYS A 175 -20.22 7.35 -3.25
C LYS A 175 -19.48 6.68 -2.10
N LYS A 176 -18.71 7.44 -1.30
CA LYS A 176 -17.77 6.91 -0.30
C LYS A 176 -18.10 7.29 1.14
N GLY A 177 -19.00 8.25 1.36
CA GLY A 177 -19.38 8.69 2.70
C GLY A 177 -19.95 7.59 3.61
N ALA A 178 -20.59 6.57 3.01
CA ALA A 178 -21.05 5.39 3.77
C ALA A 178 -19.89 4.60 4.41
N THR A 179 -18.69 4.64 3.82
CA THR A 179 -17.49 3.99 4.38
C THR A 179 -17.07 4.66 5.68
N LEU A 180 -17.29 5.97 5.82
CA LEU A 180 -16.92 6.76 7.01
C LEU A 180 -17.84 6.47 8.20
N LYS A 181 -19.12 6.15 7.96
CA LYS A 181 -20.09 5.83 9.04
C LYS A 181 -19.76 4.54 9.79
N LYS A 182 -19.09 3.58 9.12
CA LYS A 182 -18.82 2.26 9.71
C LYS A 182 -17.68 2.27 10.73
N ASP A 183 -16.75 3.21 10.63
CA ASP A 183 -15.48 3.15 11.37
C ASP A 183 -15.33 4.26 12.43
N ASN A 184 -16.44 4.89 12.88
CA ASN A 184 -16.40 5.96 13.89
C ASN A 184 -15.22 6.94 13.66
N CYS A 185 -15.02 7.38 12.42
CA CYS A 185 -14.09 8.48 12.15
C CYS A 185 -14.63 9.73 12.86
N VAL A 186 -14.23 9.90 14.10
CA VAL A 186 -14.33 11.16 14.81
C VAL A 186 -13.30 12.07 14.14
N LEU A 187 -13.79 13.04 13.39
CA LEU A 187 -13.00 14.16 12.89
C LEU A 187 -12.72 15.13 14.02
#